data_3d14a4f9d9ee07940de802c516b5c1da
#
_entry.id   3d14a4f9d9ee07940de802c516b5c1da
#
_cell.length_a   1.000
_cell.length_b   1.000
_cell.length_c   1.000
_cell.angle_alpha   90.00
_cell.angle_beta   90.00
_cell.angle_gamma   90.00
#
_symmetry.space_group_name_H-M   'P 1'
#
loop_
_entity.id
_entity.type
_entity.pdbx_description
1 polymer ?
#
loop_
_entity_poly.entity_id
_entity_poly.type
_entity_poly.pdbx_seq_one_letter_code
_entity_poly.pdbx_strand_id
1 'polypeptide(L)'
;MIELKNVNQKYGGTQILWDLDLSIKKGSRTCIMGRNGVGKTTLLKTIMGMLPISSGSLVINDQDCIKASVESRPELGIGYVPQGRHIFPQLTVEENLKISLNCKRQNSKTIPEHIYELFPVLKEMLHRRGGDLSGGQQQQLAIGRALVLNPNILILDEPNEGIQPNIVQLIRDVLLTLNEKHGMTIILVEQKLPFARAVGQEFHLMEKGQVIASGPMTDLTDELVGKY
;
A
#
# COMPACT_ATOMS: atom_id res chain seq x y z
N MET A 1 -11.44 -6.76 -5.11
CA MET A 1 -11.66 -5.52 -5.88
C MET A 1 -11.99 -4.39 -4.93
N ILE A 2 -11.57 -3.14 -5.25
CA ILE A 2 -11.92 -1.95 -4.45
C ILE A 2 -12.66 -1.00 -5.36
N GLU A 3 -13.80 -0.49 -4.91
CA GLU A 3 -14.61 0.48 -5.65
C GLU A 3 -15.02 1.64 -4.73
N LEU A 4 -14.69 2.85 -5.13
CA LEU A 4 -15.12 4.10 -4.51
C LEU A 4 -16.03 4.83 -5.50
N LYS A 5 -17.19 5.32 -5.03
CA LYS A 5 -18.14 6.12 -5.82
C LYS A 5 -18.53 7.38 -5.09
N ASN A 6 -18.30 8.52 -5.75
CA ASN A 6 -18.63 9.87 -5.24
C ASN A 6 -18.11 10.11 -3.81
N VAL A 7 -16.89 9.60 -3.50
CA VAL A 7 -16.36 9.66 -2.15
C VAL A 7 -15.87 11.05 -1.81
N ASN A 8 -16.43 11.58 -0.73
CA ASN A 8 -16.03 12.85 -0.11
C ASN A 8 -15.43 12.59 1.26
N GLN A 9 -14.31 13.24 1.56
CA GLN A 9 -13.62 13.13 2.86
C GLN A 9 -13.16 14.51 3.34
N LYS A 10 -13.29 14.75 4.64
CA LYS A 10 -12.93 16.02 5.29
C LYS A 10 -12.07 15.78 6.54
N TYR A 11 -11.10 16.68 6.76
CA TYR A 11 -10.43 16.86 8.04
C TYR A 11 -11.05 18.06 8.77
N GLY A 12 -11.88 17.80 9.76
CA GLY A 12 -12.67 18.88 10.38
C GLY A 12 -13.53 19.60 9.34
N GLY A 13 -13.25 20.89 9.14
CA GLY A 13 -13.96 21.72 8.14
C GLY A 13 -13.35 21.68 6.73
N THR A 14 -12.16 21.13 6.55
CA THR A 14 -11.42 21.17 5.27
C THR A 14 -11.67 19.92 4.46
N GLN A 15 -12.27 20.04 3.28
CA GLN A 15 -12.50 18.93 2.37
C GLN A 15 -11.21 18.63 1.60
N ILE A 16 -10.85 17.32 1.54
CA ILE A 16 -9.65 16.82 0.88
C ILE A 16 -9.98 15.96 -0.33
N LEU A 17 -10.97 15.05 -0.22
CA LEU A 17 -11.44 14.29 -1.37
C LEU A 17 -12.79 14.84 -1.83
N TRP A 18 -12.93 14.98 -3.14
CA TRP A 18 -14.07 15.63 -3.79
C TRP A 18 -14.67 14.71 -4.83
N ASP A 19 -15.88 14.17 -4.56
CA ASP A 19 -16.64 13.29 -5.46
C ASP A 19 -15.74 12.27 -6.18
N LEU A 20 -14.84 11.64 -5.39
CA LEU A 20 -13.79 10.79 -5.94
C LEU A 20 -14.36 9.44 -6.35
N ASP A 21 -14.16 9.09 -7.61
CA ASP A 21 -14.43 7.78 -8.19
C ASP A 21 -13.11 7.04 -8.43
N LEU A 22 -13.03 5.78 -7.99
CA LEU A 22 -11.87 4.93 -8.20
C LEU A 22 -12.30 3.47 -8.26
N SER A 23 -11.81 2.74 -9.25
CA SER A 23 -12.02 1.29 -9.37
C SER A 23 -10.69 0.57 -9.54
N ILE A 24 -10.42 -0.41 -8.66
CA ILE A 24 -9.21 -1.23 -8.69
C ILE A 24 -9.63 -2.69 -8.90
N LYS A 25 -9.14 -3.27 -9.97
CA LYS A 25 -9.45 -4.65 -10.36
C LYS A 25 -8.66 -5.65 -9.53
N LYS A 26 -9.26 -6.81 -9.28
CA LYS A 26 -8.56 -7.92 -8.62
C LYS A 26 -7.38 -8.37 -9.48
N GLY A 27 -6.22 -8.56 -8.84
CA GLY A 27 -4.99 -9.00 -9.51
C GLY A 27 -4.30 -7.92 -10.36
N SER A 28 -4.77 -6.66 -10.36
CA SER A 28 -4.08 -5.58 -11.05
C SER A 28 -2.94 -5.00 -10.21
N ARG A 29 -2.01 -4.34 -10.89
CA ARG A 29 -1.00 -3.45 -10.30
C ARG A 29 -1.39 -2.02 -10.67
N THR A 30 -2.00 -1.31 -9.74
CA THR A 30 -2.55 0.03 -9.94
C THR A 30 -1.70 1.07 -9.22
N CYS A 31 -1.23 2.08 -9.96
CA CYS A 31 -0.49 3.21 -9.43
C CYS A 31 -1.40 4.43 -9.26
N ILE A 32 -1.43 4.98 -8.05
CA ILE A 32 -2.07 6.27 -7.75
C ILE A 32 -0.98 7.33 -7.76
N MET A 33 -1.05 8.25 -8.72
CA MET A 33 -0.05 9.25 -9.01
C MET A 33 -0.57 10.66 -8.69
N GLY A 34 0.32 11.62 -8.55
CA GLY A 34 0.01 13.04 -8.32
C GLY A 34 1.02 13.70 -7.40
N ARG A 35 1.03 15.04 -7.38
CA ARG A 35 1.93 15.84 -6.53
C ARG A 35 1.69 15.64 -5.04
N ASN A 36 2.60 16.15 -4.22
CA ASN A 36 2.40 16.18 -2.77
C ASN A 36 1.19 17.06 -2.41
N GLY A 37 0.41 16.60 -1.43
CA GLY A 37 -0.75 17.34 -0.92
C GLY A 37 -2.03 17.18 -1.73
N VAL A 38 -2.06 16.43 -2.86
CA VAL A 38 -3.28 16.25 -3.68
C VAL A 38 -4.32 15.28 -3.09
N GLY A 39 -4.00 14.60 -1.96
CA GLY A 39 -4.96 13.72 -1.28
C GLY A 39 -4.65 12.21 -1.38
N LYS A 40 -3.51 11.78 -1.96
CA LYS A 40 -3.17 10.35 -2.14
C LYS A 40 -3.18 9.56 -0.82
N THR A 41 -2.41 10.01 0.18
CA THR A 41 -2.38 9.38 1.51
C THR A 41 -3.73 9.44 2.21
N THR A 42 -4.52 10.52 2.00
CA THR A 42 -5.89 10.64 2.49
C THR A 42 -6.77 9.56 1.88
N LEU A 43 -6.68 9.34 0.57
CA LEU A 43 -7.40 8.26 -0.12
C LEU A 43 -7.03 6.89 0.47
N LEU A 44 -5.74 6.58 0.65
CA LEU A 44 -5.32 5.32 1.26
C LEU A 44 -5.85 5.16 2.69
N LYS A 45 -5.75 6.21 3.53
CA LYS A 45 -6.30 6.20 4.89
C LYS A 45 -7.82 6.01 4.91
N THR A 46 -8.53 6.56 3.91
CA THR A 46 -9.97 6.36 3.74
C THR A 46 -10.30 4.91 3.38
N ILE A 47 -9.58 4.31 2.42
CA ILE A 47 -9.71 2.88 2.08
C ILE A 47 -9.43 2.00 3.31
N MET A 48 -8.41 2.36 4.09
CA MET A 48 -8.06 1.65 5.33
C MET A 48 -9.04 1.88 6.49
N GLY A 49 -10.03 2.76 6.34
CA GLY A 49 -10.99 3.08 7.41
C GLY A 49 -10.40 3.91 8.54
N MET A 50 -9.20 4.47 8.36
CA MET A 50 -8.54 5.37 9.32
C MET A 50 -9.15 6.78 9.30
N LEU A 51 -9.84 7.12 8.22
CA LEU A 51 -10.54 8.38 8.04
C LEU A 51 -11.98 8.10 7.63
N PRO A 52 -12.96 8.79 8.25
CA PRO A 52 -14.36 8.61 7.91
C PRO A 52 -14.66 9.17 6.52
N ILE A 53 -15.56 8.51 5.81
CA ILE A 53 -16.16 9.01 4.56
C ILE A 53 -17.31 9.93 4.94
N SER A 54 -17.35 11.15 4.38
CA SER A 54 -18.43 12.11 4.61
C SER A 54 -19.66 11.80 3.77
N SER A 55 -19.46 11.34 2.54
CA SER A 55 -20.50 10.87 1.61
C SER A 55 -19.89 9.98 0.53
N GLY A 56 -20.71 9.23 -0.20
CA GLY A 56 -20.30 8.29 -1.23
C GLY A 56 -20.36 6.85 -0.75
N SER A 57 -19.68 5.94 -1.46
CA SER A 57 -19.63 4.53 -1.11
C SER A 57 -18.20 3.96 -1.25
N LEU A 58 -17.89 2.98 -0.41
CA LEU A 58 -16.65 2.20 -0.47
C LEU A 58 -17.00 0.71 -0.37
N VAL A 59 -16.71 -0.03 -1.43
CA VAL A 59 -16.88 -1.48 -1.49
C VAL A 59 -15.52 -2.15 -1.65
N ILE A 60 -15.24 -3.16 -0.83
CA ILE A 60 -14.01 -3.96 -0.87
C ILE A 60 -14.39 -5.43 -0.89
N ASN A 61 -13.99 -6.16 -1.94
CA ASN A 61 -14.34 -7.57 -2.12
C ASN A 61 -15.86 -7.84 -1.97
N ASP A 62 -16.67 -6.99 -2.61
CA ASP A 62 -18.15 -7.03 -2.62
C ASP A 62 -18.80 -6.76 -1.25
N GLN A 63 -18.05 -6.26 -0.27
CA GLN A 63 -18.53 -5.85 1.04
C GLN A 63 -18.56 -4.32 1.16
N ASP A 64 -19.68 -3.77 1.66
CA ASP A 64 -19.76 -2.36 2.02
C ASP A 64 -18.87 -2.08 3.23
N CYS A 65 -17.94 -1.13 3.06
CA CYS A 65 -16.90 -0.81 4.04
C CYS A 65 -16.99 0.62 4.60
N ILE A 66 -18.07 1.36 4.33
CA ILE A 66 -18.23 2.73 4.83
C ILE A 66 -18.13 2.79 6.35
N LYS A 67 -18.80 1.89 7.05
CA LYS A 67 -18.84 1.83 8.53
C LYS A 67 -17.91 0.76 9.12
N ALA A 68 -17.15 0.06 8.27
CA ALA A 68 -16.27 -0.99 8.73
C ALA A 68 -15.05 -0.41 9.45
N SER A 69 -14.70 -0.99 10.60
CA SER A 69 -13.58 -0.53 11.41
C SER A 69 -12.22 -0.81 10.74
N VAL A 70 -11.17 -0.12 11.22
CA VAL A 70 -9.78 -0.33 10.75
C VAL A 70 -9.35 -1.78 10.98
N GLU A 71 -9.72 -2.36 12.12
CA GLU A 71 -9.35 -3.73 12.52
C GLU A 71 -9.94 -4.79 11.60
N SER A 72 -11.02 -4.47 10.87
CA SER A 72 -11.61 -5.38 9.89
C SER A 72 -10.82 -5.47 8.57
N ARG A 73 -9.94 -4.53 8.28
CA ARG A 73 -9.20 -4.49 7.00
C ARG A 73 -8.28 -5.70 6.78
N PRO A 74 -7.52 -6.18 7.77
CA PRO A 74 -6.78 -7.44 7.63
C PRO A 74 -7.68 -8.65 7.37
N GLU A 75 -8.90 -8.69 7.92
CA GLU A 75 -9.87 -9.75 7.67
C GLU A 75 -10.39 -9.75 6.23
N LEU A 76 -10.43 -8.56 5.58
CA LEU A 76 -10.71 -8.40 4.15
C LEU A 76 -9.51 -8.75 3.25
N GLY A 77 -8.40 -9.19 3.85
CA GLY A 77 -7.19 -9.55 3.13
C GLY A 77 -6.34 -8.36 2.67
N ILE A 78 -6.39 -7.24 3.38
CA ILE A 78 -5.59 -6.06 3.06
C ILE A 78 -4.33 -6.01 3.93
N GLY A 79 -3.16 -5.95 3.29
CA GLY A 79 -1.90 -5.54 3.90
C GLY A 79 -1.60 -4.09 3.54
N TYR A 80 -1.13 -3.30 4.50
CA TYR A 80 -0.84 -1.88 4.31
C TYR A 80 0.56 -1.51 4.80
N VAL A 81 1.30 -0.82 3.95
CA VAL A 81 2.61 -0.24 4.24
C VAL A 81 2.50 1.28 4.11
N PRO A 82 2.41 2.01 5.23
CA PRO A 82 2.31 3.47 5.22
C PRO A 82 3.63 4.15 4.82
N GLN A 83 3.54 5.39 4.38
CA GLN A 83 4.70 6.26 4.23
C GLN A 83 5.48 6.34 5.57
N GLY A 84 6.82 6.34 5.50
CA GLY A 84 7.65 6.35 6.71
C GLY A 84 7.79 4.98 7.40
N ARG A 85 7.33 3.87 6.76
CA ARG A 85 7.54 2.46 7.18
C ARG A 85 6.78 2.04 8.43
N HIS A 86 6.66 2.88 9.45
CA HIS A 86 5.99 2.68 10.74
C HIS A 86 6.33 1.32 11.39
N ILE A 87 7.61 0.94 11.37
CA ILE A 87 8.11 -0.20 12.13
C ILE A 87 8.16 0.14 13.62
N PHE A 88 8.26 -0.87 14.48
CA PHE A 88 8.48 -0.71 15.91
C PHE A 88 10.00 -0.71 16.18
N PRO A 89 10.64 0.46 16.38
CA PRO A 89 12.10 0.56 16.42
C PRO A 89 12.74 -0.14 17.63
N GLN A 90 12.00 -0.26 18.71
CA GLN A 90 12.49 -0.90 19.95
C GLN A 90 12.35 -2.42 19.92
N LEU A 91 11.50 -2.96 19.06
CA LEU A 91 11.29 -4.39 18.91
C LEU A 91 12.29 -4.96 17.90
N THR A 92 12.65 -6.23 18.09
CA THR A 92 13.44 -6.98 17.12
C THR A 92 12.70 -7.18 15.80
N VAL A 93 13.42 -7.58 14.76
CA VAL A 93 12.82 -7.96 13.45
C VAL A 93 11.77 -9.05 13.66
N GLU A 94 12.11 -10.09 14.43
CA GLU A 94 11.18 -11.19 14.73
C GLU A 94 9.91 -10.71 15.42
N GLU A 95 10.04 -9.87 16.44
CA GLU A 95 8.90 -9.31 17.17
C GLU A 95 8.03 -8.41 16.30
N ASN A 96 8.65 -7.56 15.45
CA ASN A 96 7.93 -6.76 14.44
C ASN A 96 7.07 -7.63 13.51
N LEU A 97 7.60 -8.75 13.04
CA LEU A 97 6.87 -9.68 12.18
C LEU A 97 5.77 -10.42 12.96
N LYS A 98 6.04 -10.86 14.19
CA LYS A 98 5.09 -11.60 15.04
C LYS A 98 3.89 -10.78 15.48
N ILE A 99 4.03 -9.45 15.67
CA ILE A 99 2.88 -8.59 16.02
C ILE A 99 1.74 -8.75 15.02
N SER A 100 2.05 -8.85 13.72
CA SER A 100 1.04 -9.00 12.69
C SER A 100 0.26 -10.32 12.79
N LEU A 101 0.85 -11.37 13.35
CA LEU A 101 0.15 -12.67 13.55
C LEU A 101 -1.04 -12.54 14.51
N ASN A 102 -0.98 -11.61 15.47
CA ASN A 102 -2.06 -11.38 16.42
C ASN A 102 -3.31 -10.73 15.79
N CYS A 103 -3.19 -10.12 14.62
CA CYS A 103 -4.30 -9.51 13.89
C CYS A 103 -5.16 -10.53 13.14
N LYS A 104 -4.70 -11.77 12.99
CA LYS A 104 -5.46 -12.85 12.35
C LYS A 104 -6.19 -13.68 13.40
N ARG A 105 -7.47 -13.95 13.15
CA ARG A 105 -8.23 -14.99 13.86
C ARG A 105 -7.69 -16.41 13.65
N GLN A 106 -6.74 -16.59 12.74
CA GLN A 106 -6.02 -17.85 12.56
C GLN A 106 -4.89 -17.94 13.59
N ASN A 107 -4.90 -19.01 14.39
CA ASN A 107 -3.91 -19.31 15.44
C ASN A 107 -2.49 -19.67 14.90
N SER A 108 -2.03 -19.08 13.80
CA SER A 108 -0.66 -19.27 13.35
C SER A 108 0.28 -18.48 14.27
N LYS A 109 1.16 -19.18 14.95
CA LYS A 109 2.21 -18.60 15.81
C LYS A 109 3.54 -18.43 15.09
N THR A 110 3.62 -18.85 13.84
CA THR A 110 4.88 -18.88 13.08
C THR A 110 4.85 -17.88 11.93
N ILE A 111 5.95 -17.19 11.73
CA ILE A 111 6.16 -16.33 10.58
C ILE A 111 6.28 -17.24 9.35
N PRO A 112 5.51 -16.98 8.27
CA PRO A 112 5.60 -17.78 7.04
C PRO A 112 6.99 -17.73 6.42
N GLU A 113 7.54 -18.88 6.01
CA GLU A 113 8.90 -18.98 5.45
C GLU A 113 9.09 -18.14 4.19
N HIS A 114 8.07 -17.99 3.36
CA HIS A 114 8.12 -17.17 2.15
C HIS A 114 8.51 -15.69 2.42
N ILE A 115 8.30 -15.17 3.65
CA ILE A 115 8.75 -13.82 4.02
C ILE A 115 10.28 -13.73 3.97
N TYR A 116 10.96 -14.78 4.40
CA TYR A 116 12.42 -14.85 4.39
C TYR A 116 12.98 -15.19 3.00
N GLU A 117 12.21 -15.90 2.19
CA GLU A 117 12.55 -16.12 0.77
C GLU A 117 12.50 -14.82 -0.02
N LEU A 118 11.48 -13.96 0.24
CA LEU A 118 11.37 -12.64 -0.38
C LEU A 118 12.42 -11.64 0.15
N PHE A 119 12.73 -11.72 1.44
CA PHE A 119 13.63 -10.79 2.14
C PHE A 119 14.63 -11.55 3.03
N PRO A 120 15.67 -12.19 2.46
CA PRO A 120 16.61 -13.01 3.25
C PRO A 120 17.29 -12.26 4.40
N VAL A 121 17.55 -10.96 4.23
CA VAL A 121 18.13 -10.09 5.27
C VAL A 121 17.32 -10.08 6.56
N LEU A 122 16.00 -10.28 6.49
CA LEU A 122 15.16 -10.32 7.69
C LEU A 122 15.44 -11.57 8.53
N LYS A 123 15.79 -12.69 7.91
CA LYS A 123 16.20 -13.92 8.60
C LYS A 123 17.57 -13.75 9.27
N GLU A 124 18.49 -13.10 8.58
CA GLU A 124 19.83 -12.81 9.10
C GLU A 124 19.80 -11.85 10.30
N MET A 125 18.83 -10.94 10.32
CA MET A 125 18.70 -9.87 11.31
C MET A 125 17.62 -10.11 12.36
N LEU A 126 17.10 -11.34 12.52
CA LEU A 126 15.94 -11.67 13.36
C LEU A 126 15.96 -11.06 14.76
N HIS A 127 17.13 -11.10 15.41
CA HIS A 127 17.32 -10.64 16.79
C HIS A 127 17.76 -9.17 16.89
N ARG A 128 17.94 -8.50 15.74
CA ARG A 128 18.33 -7.10 15.72
C ARG A 128 17.11 -6.19 15.89
N ARG A 129 17.26 -5.08 16.61
CA ARG A 129 16.18 -4.09 16.77
C ARG A 129 15.85 -3.43 15.43
N GLY A 130 14.57 -3.17 15.19
CA GLY A 130 14.13 -2.49 13.96
C GLY A 130 14.78 -1.11 13.77
N GLY A 131 15.01 -0.38 14.86
CA GLY A 131 15.67 0.93 14.83
C GLY A 131 17.14 0.89 14.38
N ASP A 132 17.82 -0.26 14.53
CA ASP A 132 19.23 -0.43 14.16
C ASP A 132 19.40 -0.86 12.69
N LEU A 133 18.33 -1.06 11.98
CA LEU A 133 18.32 -1.43 10.56
C LEU A 133 18.55 -0.20 9.67
N SER A 134 19.21 -0.41 8.53
CA SER A 134 19.25 0.62 7.48
C SER A 134 17.84 0.95 6.95
N GLY A 135 17.67 2.12 6.33
CA GLY A 135 16.37 2.51 5.77
C GLY A 135 15.79 1.48 4.78
N GLY A 136 16.64 0.86 3.95
CA GLY A 136 16.21 -0.20 3.03
C GLY A 136 15.81 -1.50 3.74
N GLN A 137 16.51 -1.87 4.82
CA GLN A 137 16.14 -3.04 5.65
C GLN A 137 14.83 -2.80 6.43
N GLN A 138 14.63 -1.58 6.93
CA GLN A 138 13.38 -1.18 7.57
C GLN A 138 12.19 -1.25 6.60
N GLN A 139 12.40 -0.89 5.33
CA GLN A 139 11.36 -0.99 4.31
C GLN A 139 11.01 -2.44 3.99
N GLN A 140 12.03 -3.31 3.87
CA GLN A 140 11.81 -4.76 3.72
C GLN A 140 11.05 -5.33 4.92
N LEU A 141 11.38 -4.90 6.15
CA LEU A 141 10.67 -5.29 7.36
C LEU A 141 9.20 -4.81 7.34
N ALA A 142 8.94 -3.56 6.92
CA ALA A 142 7.58 -3.01 6.83
C ALA A 142 6.72 -3.79 5.83
N ILE A 143 7.28 -4.12 4.65
CA ILE A 143 6.60 -4.94 3.64
C ILE A 143 6.41 -6.37 4.16
N GLY A 144 7.46 -6.98 4.71
CA GLY A 144 7.38 -8.33 5.30
C GLY A 144 6.31 -8.42 6.36
N ARG A 145 6.20 -7.43 7.24
CA ARG A 145 5.17 -7.36 8.28
C ARG A 145 3.74 -7.31 7.69
N ALA A 146 3.52 -6.58 6.61
CA ALA A 146 2.24 -6.56 5.92
C ALA A 146 1.92 -7.92 5.26
N LEU A 147 2.94 -8.59 4.71
CA LEU A 147 2.80 -9.89 4.03
C LEU A 147 2.58 -11.06 4.99
N VAL A 148 3.01 -10.98 6.26
CA VAL A 148 2.73 -12.01 7.30
C VAL A 148 1.23 -12.32 7.41
N LEU A 149 0.37 -11.33 7.14
CA LEU A 149 -1.10 -11.49 7.12
C LEU A 149 -1.61 -12.32 5.93
N ASN A 150 -0.73 -12.70 5.01
CA ASN A 150 -1.06 -13.36 3.75
C ASN A 150 -2.19 -12.62 3.00
N PRO A 151 -2.02 -11.33 2.71
CA PRO A 151 -3.06 -10.51 2.10
C PRO A 151 -3.26 -10.89 0.63
N ASN A 152 -4.45 -10.60 0.09
CA ASN A 152 -4.71 -10.65 -1.34
C ASN A 152 -4.68 -9.25 -2.00
N ILE A 153 -4.63 -8.20 -1.17
CA ILE A 153 -4.45 -6.80 -1.58
C ILE A 153 -3.29 -6.23 -0.76
N LEU A 154 -2.27 -5.70 -1.41
CA LEU A 154 -1.16 -5.00 -0.78
C LEU A 154 -1.16 -3.53 -1.20
N ILE A 155 -1.28 -2.65 -0.22
CA ILE A 155 -1.27 -1.19 -0.39
C ILE A 155 0.06 -0.65 0.11
N LEU A 156 0.76 0.15 -0.73
CA LEU A 156 2.03 0.76 -0.38
C LEU A 156 1.97 2.28 -0.64
N ASP A 157 2.32 3.06 0.36
CA ASP A 157 2.38 4.52 0.30
C ASP A 157 3.83 4.98 0.21
N GLU A 158 4.27 5.40 -0.97
CA GLU A 158 5.61 5.90 -1.30
C GLU A 158 6.75 4.98 -0.79
N PRO A 159 6.77 3.68 -1.17
CA PRO A 159 7.68 2.70 -0.58
C PRO A 159 9.15 2.93 -0.90
N ASN A 160 9.49 3.83 -1.82
CA ASN A 160 10.86 4.10 -2.29
C ASN A 160 11.49 5.35 -1.71
N GLU A 161 10.83 6.01 -0.78
CA GLU A 161 11.35 7.25 -0.20
C GLU A 161 12.60 6.98 0.65
N GLY A 162 13.71 7.66 0.33
CA GLY A 162 14.97 7.56 1.08
C GLY A 162 15.63 6.18 1.04
N ILE A 163 15.48 5.41 -0.05
CA ILE A 163 15.99 4.05 -0.21
C ILE A 163 17.02 3.99 -1.35
N GLN A 164 18.04 3.15 -1.17
CA GLN A 164 19.08 2.93 -2.17
C GLN A 164 18.53 2.21 -3.42
N PRO A 165 19.07 2.49 -4.62
CA PRO A 165 18.57 1.95 -5.89
C PRO A 165 18.50 0.42 -5.96
N ASN A 166 19.45 -0.28 -5.38
CA ASN A 166 19.47 -1.75 -5.35
C ASN A 166 18.27 -2.33 -4.54
N ILE A 167 17.90 -1.66 -3.44
CA ILE A 167 16.73 -2.08 -2.64
C ILE A 167 15.43 -1.71 -3.36
N VAL A 168 15.39 -0.58 -4.06
CA VAL A 168 14.25 -0.21 -4.92
C VAL A 168 14.00 -1.29 -5.98
N GLN A 169 15.07 -1.81 -6.62
CA GLN A 169 14.96 -2.91 -7.57
C GLN A 169 14.45 -4.20 -6.91
N LEU A 170 14.98 -4.56 -5.75
CA LEU A 170 14.50 -5.72 -4.98
C LEU A 170 13.00 -5.60 -4.67
N ILE A 171 12.55 -4.44 -4.17
CA ILE A 171 11.12 -4.21 -3.86
C ILE A 171 10.27 -4.36 -5.12
N ARG A 172 10.70 -3.78 -6.26
CA ARG A 172 10.03 -3.94 -7.56
C ARG A 172 9.86 -5.42 -7.90
N ASP A 173 10.94 -6.19 -7.84
CA ASP A 173 10.94 -7.61 -8.24
C ASP A 173 10.05 -8.45 -7.31
N VAL A 174 10.04 -8.13 -6.01
CA VAL A 174 9.11 -8.73 -5.05
C VAL A 174 7.65 -8.41 -5.40
N LEU A 175 7.31 -7.15 -5.69
CA LEU A 175 5.94 -6.76 -6.04
C LEU A 175 5.47 -7.45 -7.33
N LEU A 176 6.33 -7.52 -8.35
CA LEU A 176 6.05 -8.25 -9.59
C LEU A 176 5.81 -9.74 -9.31
N THR A 177 6.68 -10.37 -8.53
CA THR A 177 6.55 -11.78 -8.15
C THR A 177 5.24 -12.06 -7.40
N LEU A 178 4.89 -11.22 -6.43
CA LEU A 178 3.64 -11.36 -5.65
C LEU A 178 2.41 -11.24 -6.55
N ASN A 179 2.42 -10.34 -7.52
CA ASN A 179 1.32 -10.20 -8.45
C ASN A 179 1.28 -11.35 -9.46
N GLU A 180 2.38 -11.64 -10.16
CA GLU A 180 2.41 -12.58 -11.29
C GLU A 180 2.27 -14.04 -10.85
N LYS A 181 2.89 -14.42 -9.72
CA LYS A 181 2.84 -15.80 -9.22
C LYS A 181 1.69 -16.08 -8.25
N HIS A 182 1.26 -15.07 -7.50
CA HIS A 182 0.24 -15.24 -6.45
C HIS A 182 -1.07 -14.50 -6.71
N GLY A 183 -1.18 -13.77 -7.83
CA GLY A 183 -2.39 -13.02 -8.19
C GLY A 183 -2.73 -11.88 -7.23
N MET A 184 -1.75 -11.40 -6.44
CA MET A 184 -1.95 -10.34 -5.45
C MET A 184 -2.30 -9.02 -6.15
N THR A 185 -3.32 -8.34 -5.66
CA THR A 185 -3.64 -6.98 -6.11
C THR A 185 -2.67 -6.01 -5.45
N ILE A 186 -1.99 -5.18 -6.24
CA ILE A 186 -1.04 -4.17 -5.75
C ILE A 186 -1.61 -2.78 -5.97
N ILE A 187 -1.65 -1.99 -4.91
CA ILE A 187 -1.98 -0.56 -4.98
C ILE A 187 -0.74 0.21 -4.52
N LEU A 188 -0.18 0.98 -5.42
CA LEU A 188 1.03 1.74 -5.19
C LEU A 188 0.73 3.23 -5.31
N VAL A 189 0.93 3.98 -4.22
CA VAL A 189 1.03 5.44 -4.30
C VAL A 189 2.48 5.79 -4.55
N GLU A 190 2.74 6.54 -5.61
CA GLU A 190 4.10 6.87 -6.02
C GLU A 190 4.13 8.21 -6.79
N GLN A 191 5.25 8.92 -6.66
CA GLN A 191 5.52 10.15 -7.40
C GLN A 191 6.58 9.95 -8.49
N LYS A 192 7.47 8.96 -8.29
CA LYS A 192 8.59 8.67 -9.20
C LYS A 192 8.11 7.85 -10.38
N LEU A 193 7.95 8.50 -11.52
CA LEU A 193 7.51 7.86 -12.77
C LEU A 193 8.27 6.58 -13.15
N PRO A 194 9.62 6.53 -13.05
CA PRO A 194 10.34 5.32 -13.45
C PRO A 194 9.91 4.08 -12.65
N PHE A 195 9.66 4.23 -11.34
CA PHE A 195 9.22 3.11 -10.53
C PHE A 195 7.74 2.77 -10.76
N ALA A 196 6.88 3.79 -10.87
CA ALA A 196 5.48 3.59 -11.19
C ALA A 196 5.31 2.82 -12.51
N ARG A 197 6.06 3.20 -13.56
CA ARG A 197 6.07 2.50 -14.86
C ARG A 197 6.64 1.09 -14.78
N ALA A 198 7.64 0.86 -13.92
CA ALA A 198 8.25 -0.46 -13.77
C ALA A 198 7.34 -1.46 -13.03
N VAL A 199 6.43 -1.00 -12.18
CA VAL A 199 5.53 -1.84 -11.38
C VAL A 199 4.11 -1.85 -11.92
N GLY A 200 3.56 -0.67 -12.28
CA GLY A 200 2.15 -0.48 -12.60
C GLY A 200 1.71 -1.06 -13.93
N GLN A 201 0.48 -1.50 -14.00
CA GLN A 201 -0.26 -1.84 -15.22
C GLN A 201 -1.29 -0.77 -15.57
N GLU A 202 -1.91 -0.19 -14.55
CA GLU A 202 -2.90 0.88 -14.66
C GLU A 202 -2.46 2.07 -13.78
N PHE A 203 -2.87 3.28 -14.16
CA PHE A 203 -2.66 4.47 -13.34
C PHE A 203 -3.95 5.22 -13.08
N HIS A 204 -3.98 5.93 -11.96
CA HIS A 204 -4.94 6.99 -11.64
C HIS A 204 -4.16 8.23 -11.24
N LEU A 205 -4.32 9.31 -11.97
CA LEU A 205 -3.67 10.59 -11.69
C LEU A 205 -4.61 11.45 -10.84
N MET A 206 -4.14 11.87 -9.68
CA MET A 206 -4.90 12.70 -8.75
C MET A 206 -4.45 14.15 -8.78
N GLU A 207 -5.42 15.05 -8.75
CA GLU A 207 -5.23 16.48 -8.51
C GLU A 207 -6.36 16.99 -7.61
N LYS A 208 -6.02 17.84 -6.63
CA LYS A 208 -6.99 18.52 -5.73
C LYS A 208 -8.08 17.58 -5.17
N GLY A 209 -7.71 16.37 -4.79
CA GLY A 209 -8.64 15.41 -4.19
C GLY A 209 -9.56 14.66 -5.15
N GLN A 210 -9.31 14.75 -6.44
CA GLN A 210 -10.06 14.07 -7.50
C GLN A 210 -9.14 13.20 -8.36
N VAL A 211 -9.68 12.19 -9.00
CA VAL A 211 -9.01 11.45 -10.09
C VAL A 211 -9.32 12.18 -11.40
N ILE A 212 -8.29 12.74 -12.04
CA ILE A 212 -8.43 13.56 -13.25
C ILE A 212 -8.08 12.81 -14.53
N ALA A 213 -7.35 11.71 -14.43
CA ALA A 213 -7.04 10.83 -15.55
C ALA A 213 -6.80 9.40 -15.04
N SER A 214 -7.15 8.43 -15.85
CA SER A 214 -6.95 7.00 -15.59
C SER A 214 -6.75 6.24 -16.88
N GLY A 215 -5.96 5.18 -16.84
CA GLY A 215 -5.74 4.34 -18.02
C GLY A 215 -4.65 3.29 -17.79
N PRO A 216 -4.30 2.57 -18.88
CA PRO A 216 -3.15 1.68 -18.85
C PRO A 216 -1.86 2.49 -18.66
N MET A 217 -0.87 1.88 -18.02
CA MET A 217 0.41 2.57 -17.72
C MET A 217 1.14 3.06 -18.97
N THR A 218 0.89 2.45 -20.13
CA THR A 218 1.42 2.89 -21.43
C THR A 218 0.98 4.30 -21.84
N ASP A 219 -0.18 4.73 -21.39
CA ASP A 219 -0.75 6.04 -21.71
C ASP A 219 -0.29 7.15 -20.77
N LEU A 220 0.46 6.79 -19.71
CA LEU A 220 1.03 7.75 -18.77
C LEU A 220 2.28 8.40 -19.38
N THR A 221 2.08 9.50 -20.09
CA THR A 221 3.17 10.27 -20.73
C THR A 221 3.78 11.28 -19.76
N ASP A 222 5.03 11.69 -20.02
CA ASP A 222 5.70 12.75 -19.22
C ASP A 222 4.96 14.08 -19.35
N GLU A 223 4.35 14.33 -20.52
CA GLU A 223 3.53 15.52 -20.77
C GLU A 223 2.28 15.53 -19.89
N LEU A 224 1.58 14.39 -19.77
CA LEU A 224 0.41 14.25 -18.90
C LEU A 224 0.76 14.52 -17.44
N VAL A 225 1.88 13.97 -16.95
CA VAL A 225 2.32 14.18 -15.56
C VAL A 225 2.85 15.58 -15.31
N GLY A 226 3.55 16.17 -16.31
CA GLY A 226 4.09 17.53 -16.21
C GLY A 226 3.02 18.62 -16.22
N LYS A 227 1.83 18.33 -16.75
CA LYS A 227 0.72 19.25 -16.82
C LYS A 227 0.02 19.44 -15.46
N TYR A 228 0.09 18.48 -14.58
CA TYR A 228 -0.55 18.44 -13.26
C TYR A 228 0.48 18.17 -12.15
#